data_c54cf944e25e3e9f573fe543f9e99d63
#
_entry.id   c54cf944e25e3e9f573fe543f9e99d63
#
_cell.length_a   1.000
_cell.length_b   1.000
_cell.length_c   1.000
_cell.angle_alpha   90.00
_cell.angle_beta   90.00
_cell.angle_gamma   90.00
#
_symmetry.space_group_name_H-M   'P 1'
#
loop_
_entity.id
_entity.type
_entity.pdbx_description
1 polymer ?
#
loop_
_entity_poly.entity_id
_entity_poly.type
_entity_poly.pdbx_seq_one_letter_code
_entity_poly.pdbx_strand_id
1 'polypeptide(L)'
;MKSRTLALLWLFVIPSARAGEDSAPKGHLIIHGGGQLTTEVIDRFIELGRGAEGHLIYVPTSNGDEDGKSLTTVPGYLRPEKFGKVSVLHTRDPKIADTDGFIEPLKTATAIWFSGGRQWRTMDAYLGTKTAAAFQAVYRRGGVIGGSSAGATVQGSFLVRGAPAGNQIMMAEGHLEGFGFLPDSAIDQHAIVRKRLDDMIPVIETHPHLLGIAIDEATALEVSGGCARVLGKTKVAIFDAQRWKKGEPRYFFLEKGQRYALATRQLLP
;
A
#
# COMPACT_ATOMS: atom_id res chain seq x y z
N MET A 1 -52.36 -43.70 -34.14
CA MET A 1 -51.62 -43.83 -32.86
C MET A 1 -50.37 -42.97 -32.94
N LYS A 2 -50.36 -41.81 -32.25
CA LYS A 2 -49.21 -40.87 -32.21
C LYS A 2 -48.55 -41.00 -30.83
N SER A 3 -47.37 -41.60 -30.84
CA SER A 3 -46.51 -41.70 -29.62
C SER A 3 -45.97 -40.33 -29.23
N ARG A 4 -46.23 -39.87 -27.99
CA ARG A 4 -45.65 -38.69 -27.39
C ARG A 4 -44.48 -39.12 -26.53
N THR A 5 -43.29 -38.80 -26.98
CA THR A 5 -42.05 -38.97 -26.19
C THR A 5 -41.94 -37.80 -25.20
N LEU A 6 -41.97 -38.13 -23.90
CA LEU A 6 -41.79 -37.17 -22.81
C LEU A 6 -40.29 -37.00 -22.59
N ALA A 7 -39.76 -35.84 -22.88
CA ALA A 7 -38.36 -35.46 -22.55
C ALA A 7 -38.29 -34.98 -21.10
N LEU A 8 -37.60 -35.75 -20.25
CA LEU A 8 -37.32 -35.40 -18.86
C LEU A 8 -36.14 -34.44 -18.82
N LEU A 9 -36.42 -33.18 -18.52
CA LEU A 9 -35.36 -32.13 -18.32
C LEU A 9 -34.79 -32.31 -16.91
N TRP A 10 -33.55 -32.79 -16.80
CA TRP A 10 -32.80 -32.76 -15.55
C TRP A 10 -32.24 -31.34 -15.31
N LEU A 11 -32.80 -30.62 -14.37
CA LEU A 11 -32.18 -29.40 -13.84
C LEU A 11 -31.01 -29.80 -12.96
N PHE A 12 -29.78 -29.59 -13.44
CA PHE A 12 -28.59 -29.60 -12.62
C PHE A 12 -28.58 -28.31 -11.79
N VAL A 13 -28.94 -28.39 -10.52
CA VAL A 13 -28.68 -27.35 -9.54
C VAL A 13 -27.19 -27.42 -9.23
N ILE A 14 -26.40 -26.52 -9.85
CA ILE A 14 -25.00 -26.29 -9.47
C ILE A 14 -25.04 -25.58 -8.12
N PRO A 15 -24.49 -26.14 -7.02
CA PRO A 15 -24.37 -25.41 -5.79
C PRO A 15 -23.42 -24.26 -6.05
N SER A 16 -23.93 -23.03 -5.98
CA SER A 16 -23.12 -21.82 -5.92
C SER A 16 -22.23 -21.94 -4.69
N ALA A 17 -20.94 -22.19 -4.90
CA ALA A 17 -19.95 -22.06 -3.86
C ALA A 17 -20.03 -20.60 -3.38
N ARG A 18 -20.58 -20.39 -2.18
CA ARG A 18 -20.42 -19.12 -1.45
C ARG A 18 -18.92 -18.89 -1.35
N ALA A 19 -18.40 -17.93 -2.13
CA ALA A 19 -17.11 -17.32 -1.83
C ALA A 19 -17.17 -16.90 -0.35
N GLY A 20 -16.22 -17.39 0.45
CA GLY A 20 -16.17 -17.08 1.87
C GLY A 20 -16.24 -15.57 2.03
N GLU A 21 -17.00 -15.09 3.02
CA GLU A 21 -17.02 -13.72 3.45
C GLU A 21 -15.57 -13.28 3.65
N ASP A 22 -15.06 -12.48 2.71
CA ASP A 22 -13.76 -11.81 2.84
C ASP A 22 -13.93 -10.80 3.98
N SER A 23 -13.66 -11.25 5.20
CA SER A 23 -13.66 -10.36 6.35
C SER A 23 -12.64 -9.26 6.08
N ALA A 24 -13.05 -8.00 6.28
CA ALA A 24 -12.18 -6.83 6.09
C ALA A 24 -10.79 -7.10 6.70
N PRO A 25 -9.69 -6.66 6.06
CA PRO A 25 -8.35 -6.89 6.56
C PRO A 25 -8.22 -6.40 8.00
N LYS A 26 -7.68 -7.22 8.90
CA LYS A 26 -7.43 -6.87 10.30
C LYS A 26 -6.13 -6.07 10.47
N GLY A 27 -5.36 -5.92 9.40
CA GLY A 27 -4.06 -5.26 9.40
C GLY A 27 -4.14 -3.74 9.40
N HIS A 28 -2.96 -3.15 9.49
CA HIS A 28 -2.77 -1.71 9.56
C HIS A 28 -1.84 -1.25 8.45
N LEU A 29 -2.02 -0.02 7.97
CA LEU A 29 -1.09 0.62 7.05
C LEU A 29 -0.46 1.83 7.74
N ILE A 30 0.85 2.04 7.53
CA ILE A 30 1.59 3.27 7.87
C ILE A 30 2.20 3.80 6.57
N ILE A 31 1.50 4.73 5.95
CA ILE A 31 1.82 5.27 4.63
C ILE A 31 2.56 6.60 4.83
N HIS A 32 3.91 6.58 4.77
CA HIS A 32 4.73 7.74 5.11
C HIS A 32 5.20 8.49 3.86
N GLY A 33 4.94 9.80 3.81
CA GLY A 33 5.17 10.64 2.62
C GLY A 33 6.64 10.89 2.27
N GLY A 34 7.57 10.47 3.12
CA GLY A 34 9.01 10.63 2.89
C GLY A 34 9.68 11.62 3.85
N GLY A 35 10.96 11.91 3.60
CA GLY A 35 11.75 12.74 4.50
C GLY A 35 12.03 12.06 5.85
N GLN A 36 12.13 12.84 6.91
CA GLN A 36 12.41 12.34 8.25
C GLN A 36 11.23 11.57 8.84
N LEU A 37 11.46 10.33 9.24
CA LEU A 37 10.48 9.54 9.99
C LEU A 37 10.41 10.07 11.44
N THR A 38 9.24 10.57 11.84
CA THR A 38 9.06 11.15 13.19
C THR A 38 8.95 10.06 14.25
N THR A 39 9.28 10.40 15.50
CA THR A 39 9.15 9.48 16.65
C THR A 39 7.73 8.95 16.77
N GLU A 40 6.71 9.80 16.63
CA GLU A 40 5.30 9.41 16.65
C GLU A 40 4.98 8.30 15.64
N VAL A 41 5.45 8.45 14.40
CA VAL A 41 5.17 7.50 13.31
C VAL A 41 5.89 6.17 13.55
N ILE A 42 7.18 6.21 13.94
CA ILE A 42 7.94 4.97 14.16
C ILE A 42 7.48 4.23 15.41
N ASP A 43 7.16 4.93 16.50
CA ASP A 43 6.64 4.31 17.72
C ASP A 43 5.30 3.61 17.42
N ARG A 44 4.44 4.24 16.63
CA ARG A 44 3.17 3.63 16.22
C ARG A 44 3.36 2.42 15.32
N PHE A 45 4.32 2.45 14.39
CA PHE A 45 4.65 1.29 13.56
C PHE A 45 5.17 0.12 14.41
N ILE A 46 6.05 0.38 15.39
CA ILE A 46 6.59 -0.64 16.30
C ILE A 46 5.46 -1.25 17.14
N GLU A 47 4.58 -0.42 17.70
CA GLU A 47 3.42 -0.87 18.48
C GLU A 47 2.53 -1.82 17.66
N LEU A 48 2.11 -1.40 16.46
CA LEU A 48 1.29 -2.20 15.57
C LEU A 48 2.01 -3.49 15.10
N GLY A 49 3.33 -3.42 14.98
CA GLY A 49 4.20 -4.55 14.64
C GLY A 49 4.51 -5.49 15.82
N ARG A 50 3.92 -5.26 17.01
CA ARG A 50 4.07 -6.03 18.26
C ARG A 50 5.43 -5.90 18.95
N GLY A 51 6.27 -4.94 18.56
CA GLY A 51 7.53 -4.65 19.26
C GLY A 51 8.39 -5.91 19.49
N ALA A 52 8.79 -6.14 20.75
CA ALA A 52 9.67 -7.26 21.14
C ALA A 52 9.11 -8.66 20.82
N GLU A 53 7.81 -8.82 20.62
CA GLU A 53 7.17 -10.07 20.20
C GLU A 53 7.02 -10.15 18.67
N GLY A 54 7.37 -9.08 17.97
CA GLY A 54 7.17 -8.94 16.54
C GLY A 54 8.33 -9.42 15.69
N HIS A 55 8.03 -9.68 14.42
CA HIS A 55 9.02 -9.96 13.37
C HIS A 55 8.91 -8.89 12.28
N LEU A 56 9.92 -8.02 12.21
CA LEU A 56 10.06 -7.01 11.16
C LEU A 56 10.68 -7.62 9.91
N ILE A 57 10.02 -7.42 8.78
CA ILE A 57 10.59 -7.64 7.45
C ILE A 57 10.89 -6.29 6.81
N TYR A 58 12.15 -6.03 6.51
CA TYR A 58 12.55 -4.86 5.74
C TYR A 58 12.70 -5.21 4.27
N VAL A 59 12.03 -4.45 3.39
CA VAL A 59 12.04 -4.66 1.93
C VAL A 59 12.73 -3.47 1.26
N PRO A 60 14.05 -3.54 1.00
CA PRO A 60 14.82 -2.43 0.43
C PRO A 60 14.75 -2.31 -1.09
N THR A 61 13.96 -3.11 -1.78
CA THR A 61 14.02 -3.32 -3.24
C THR A 61 13.84 -2.05 -4.07
N SER A 62 13.14 -1.03 -3.55
CA SER A 62 13.03 0.29 -4.18
C SER A 62 14.35 1.08 -4.19
N ASN A 63 15.30 0.80 -3.27
CA ASN A 63 16.55 1.53 -3.17
C ASN A 63 17.41 1.40 -4.44
N GLY A 64 18.32 2.38 -4.65
CA GLY A 64 19.45 2.25 -5.54
C GLY A 64 20.39 1.14 -5.09
N ASP A 65 21.39 0.86 -5.89
CA ASP A 65 22.28 -0.31 -5.69
C ASP A 65 23.76 0.10 -5.64
N GLU A 66 24.02 1.34 -5.24
CA GLU A 66 25.34 1.92 -5.40
C GLU A 66 26.40 1.27 -4.49
N ASP A 67 26.00 0.71 -3.33
CA ASP A 67 26.94 0.09 -2.37
C ASP A 67 26.52 -1.31 -1.88
N GLY A 68 25.37 -1.84 -2.31
CA GLY A 68 24.79 -3.11 -1.86
C GLY A 68 24.41 -3.14 -0.37
N LYS A 69 24.98 -2.27 0.48
CA LYS A 69 24.75 -2.24 1.92
C LYS A 69 23.33 -1.83 2.29
N SER A 70 22.77 -0.86 1.56
CA SER A 70 21.39 -0.42 1.75
C SER A 70 20.36 -1.50 1.44
N LEU A 71 20.75 -2.56 0.71
CA LEU A 71 19.91 -3.69 0.37
C LEU A 71 20.00 -4.86 1.35
N THR A 72 20.94 -4.82 2.29
CA THR A 72 21.19 -5.92 3.24
C THR A 72 21.04 -5.50 4.70
N THR A 73 20.92 -4.21 4.98
CA THR A 73 20.90 -3.68 6.35
C THR A 73 19.61 -2.91 6.63
N VAL A 74 18.97 -3.20 7.75
CA VAL A 74 17.82 -2.42 8.23
C VAL A 74 18.29 -1.08 8.76
N PRO A 75 17.76 0.05 8.27
CA PRO A 75 18.18 1.38 8.76
C PRO A 75 17.84 1.59 10.25
N GLY A 76 18.76 2.22 10.98
CA GLY A 76 18.59 2.50 12.41
C GLY A 76 17.38 3.37 12.74
N TYR A 77 16.88 4.19 11.81
CA TYR A 77 15.67 4.98 12.03
C TYR A 77 14.40 4.12 12.18
N LEU A 78 14.41 2.85 11.75
CA LEU A 78 13.34 1.87 11.99
C LEU A 78 13.42 1.22 13.36
N ARG A 79 14.50 1.50 14.13
CA ARG A 79 14.74 0.92 15.47
C ARG A 79 14.59 -0.59 15.48
N PRO A 80 15.35 -1.33 14.64
CA PRO A 80 15.22 -2.78 14.52
C PRO A 80 15.44 -3.51 15.87
N GLU A 81 16.20 -2.92 16.79
CA GLU A 81 16.42 -3.44 18.15
C GLU A 81 15.15 -3.51 19.01
N LYS A 82 14.06 -2.85 18.59
CA LYS A 82 12.76 -2.92 19.27
C LYS A 82 11.93 -4.14 18.87
N PHE A 83 12.33 -4.86 17.81
CA PHE A 83 11.65 -6.07 17.36
C PHE A 83 12.37 -7.32 17.85
N GLY A 84 11.59 -8.35 18.18
CA GLY A 84 12.15 -9.65 18.63
C GLY A 84 12.88 -10.42 17.53
N LYS A 85 12.44 -10.22 16.29
CA LYS A 85 13.08 -10.77 15.09
C LYS A 85 13.10 -9.73 13.96
N VAL A 86 14.19 -9.74 13.19
CA VAL A 86 14.36 -8.84 12.05
C VAL A 86 14.92 -9.62 10.87
N SER A 87 14.35 -9.43 9.69
CA SER A 87 14.85 -10.02 8.44
C SER A 87 14.82 -8.99 7.32
N VAL A 88 15.77 -9.08 6.42
CA VAL A 88 15.77 -8.33 5.15
C VAL A 88 15.26 -9.27 4.06
N LEU A 89 14.31 -8.81 3.26
CA LEU A 89 13.77 -9.55 2.13
C LEU A 89 14.03 -8.76 0.84
N HIS A 90 14.98 -9.22 0.04
CA HIS A 90 15.37 -8.52 -1.18
C HIS A 90 15.71 -9.47 -2.32
N THR A 91 15.10 -9.22 -3.45
CA THR A 91 15.50 -9.69 -4.77
C THR A 91 14.97 -8.73 -5.84
N ARG A 92 15.56 -8.72 -7.01
CA ARG A 92 15.01 -8.08 -8.21
C ARG A 92 14.62 -9.09 -9.28
N ASP A 93 14.84 -10.38 -9.00
CA ASP A 93 14.44 -11.47 -9.88
C ASP A 93 13.06 -12.00 -9.44
N PRO A 94 12.01 -11.81 -10.26
CA PRO A 94 10.67 -12.31 -9.93
C PRO A 94 10.62 -13.84 -9.83
N LYS A 95 11.54 -14.57 -10.48
CA LYS A 95 11.60 -16.03 -10.35
C LYS A 95 12.04 -16.45 -8.95
N ILE A 96 12.98 -15.71 -8.33
CA ILE A 96 13.37 -15.93 -6.93
C ILE A 96 12.22 -15.54 -6.00
N ALA A 97 11.58 -14.39 -6.26
CA ALA A 97 10.44 -13.90 -5.49
C ALA A 97 9.23 -14.86 -5.52
N ASP A 98 9.14 -15.73 -6.51
CA ASP A 98 8.06 -16.71 -6.66
C ASP A 98 8.35 -18.08 -6.02
N THR A 99 9.41 -18.19 -5.19
CA THR A 99 9.78 -19.44 -4.52
C THR A 99 9.27 -19.51 -3.09
N ASP A 100 8.95 -20.74 -2.62
CA ASP A 100 8.51 -20.98 -1.25
C ASP A 100 9.60 -20.66 -0.22
N GLY A 101 10.87 -20.90 -0.56
CA GLY A 101 12.02 -20.58 0.29
C GLY A 101 12.17 -19.06 0.51
N PHE A 102 11.93 -18.24 -0.51
CA PHE A 102 12.04 -16.80 -0.41
C PHE A 102 10.98 -16.18 0.51
N ILE A 103 9.75 -16.71 0.49
CA ILE A 103 8.65 -16.21 1.33
C ILE A 103 8.66 -16.74 2.76
N GLU A 104 9.56 -17.67 3.13
CA GLU A 104 9.59 -18.31 4.44
C GLU A 104 9.59 -17.29 5.62
N PRO A 105 10.38 -16.20 5.60
CA PRO A 105 10.35 -15.21 6.67
C PRO A 105 8.99 -14.52 6.84
N LEU A 106 8.20 -14.42 5.77
CA LEU A 106 6.89 -13.76 5.79
C LEU A 106 5.83 -14.57 6.56
N LYS A 107 6.01 -15.87 6.76
CA LYS A 107 5.07 -16.71 7.52
C LYS A 107 4.92 -16.24 8.97
N THR A 108 5.98 -15.72 9.58
CA THR A 108 5.98 -15.24 10.97
C THR A 108 6.01 -13.72 11.08
N ALA A 109 6.06 -12.98 9.97
CA ALA A 109 6.10 -11.52 9.96
C ALA A 109 4.87 -10.90 10.60
N THR A 110 5.07 -9.88 11.43
CA THR A 110 4.02 -9.03 12.01
C THR A 110 4.11 -7.59 11.50
N ALA A 111 5.27 -7.21 10.95
CA ALA A 111 5.53 -5.90 10.39
C ALA A 111 6.32 -6.03 9.09
N ILE A 112 5.94 -5.27 8.08
CA ILE A 112 6.69 -5.12 6.83
C ILE A 112 6.96 -3.64 6.61
N TRP A 113 8.20 -3.29 6.25
CA TRP A 113 8.54 -1.92 5.86
C TRP A 113 9.15 -1.88 4.47
N PHE A 114 8.48 -1.20 3.55
CA PHE A 114 8.98 -0.92 2.20
C PHE A 114 9.82 0.35 2.20
N SER A 115 11.04 0.27 1.65
CA SER A 115 11.96 1.40 1.55
C SER A 115 11.50 2.47 0.55
N GLY A 116 12.05 3.66 0.68
CA GLY A 116 12.03 4.68 -0.38
C GLY A 116 12.93 4.31 -1.56
N GLY A 117 12.86 5.09 -2.62
CA GLY A 117 13.64 4.91 -3.86
C GLY A 117 12.77 5.01 -5.11
N ARG A 118 12.76 3.95 -5.92
CA ARG A 118 11.97 3.88 -7.16
C ARG A 118 10.96 2.73 -7.06
N GLN A 119 9.69 3.06 -6.98
CA GLN A 119 8.58 2.12 -6.76
C GLN A 119 8.47 1.02 -7.82
N TRP A 120 8.77 1.33 -9.09
CA TRP A 120 8.76 0.35 -10.17
C TRP A 120 9.67 -0.86 -9.89
N ARG A 121 10.83 -0.65 -9.22
CA ARG A 121 11.74 -1.75 -8.88
C ARG A 121 11.09 -2.78 -7.95
N THR A 122 10.28 -2.32 -7.01
CA THR A 122 9.55 -3.20 -6.08
C THR A 122 8.41 -3.91 -6.80
N MET A 123 7.71 -3.21 -7.69
CA MET A 123 6.59 -3.81 -8.43
C MET A 123 7.10 -4.84 -9.44
N ASP A 124 8.14 -4.53 -10.23
CA ASP A 124 8.75 -5.47 -11.18
C ASP A 124 9.26 -6.75 -10.51
N ALA A 125 9.79 -6.62 -9.29
CA ALA A 125 10.32 -7.76 -8.54
C ALA A 125 9.22 -8.66 -7.96
N TYR A 126 8.12 -8.10 -7.49
CA TYR A 126 7.19 -8.84 -6.63
C TYR A 126 5.76 -8.94 -7.14
N LEU A 127 5.28 -8.04 -8.02
CA LEU A 127 3.90 -8.10 -8.50
C LEU A 127 3.64 -9.42 -9.22
N GLY A 128 2.51 -10.06 -8.92
CA GLY A 128 2.14 -11.36 -9.51
C GLY A 128 2.89 -12.58 -8.96
N THR A 129 3.79 -12.41 -7.96
CA THR A 129 4.54 -13.52 -7.35
C THR A 129 3.94 -14.00 -6.04
N LYS A 130 4.41 -15.16 -5.54
CA LYS A 130 4.10 -15.67 -4.19
C LYS A 130 4.44 -14.65 -3.10
N THR A 131 5.48 -13.83 -3.30
CA THR A 131 5.88 -12.79 -2.35
C THR A 131 4.79 -11.73 -2.19
N ALA A 132 4.20 -11.23 -3.27
CA ALA A 132 3.08 -10.29 -3.19
C ALA A 132 1.87 -10.91 -2.45
N ALA A 133 1.55 -12.17 -2.74
CA ALA A 133 0.50 -12.91 -2.04
C ALA A 133 0.82 -13.08 -0.53
N ALA A 134 2.09 -13.32 -0.18
CA ALA A 134 2.54 -13.43 1.20
C ALA A 134 2.51 -12.08 1.93
N PHE A 135 2.83 -10.95 1.29
CA PHE A 135 2.63 -9.61 1.84
C PHE A 135 1.15 -9.36 2.18
N GLN A 136 0.26 -9.70 1.25
CA GLN A 136 -1.20 -9.61 1.49
C GLN A 136 -1.64 -10.52 2.65
N ALA A 137 -1.06 -11.70 2.80
CA ALA A 137 -1.36 -12.60 3.91
C ALA A 137 -0.93 -12.01 5.26
N VAL A 138 0.23 -11.32 5.33
CA VAL A 138 0.64 -10.58 6.54
C VAL A 138 -0.38 -9.51 6.92
N TYR A 139 -0.83 -8.71 5.94
CA TYR A 139 -1.84 -7.68 6.14
C TYR A 139 -3.18 -8.27 6.60
N ARG A 140 -3.71 -9.27 5.89
CA ARG A 140 -5.01 -9.89 6.23
C ARG A 140 -5.05 -10.51 7.64
N ARG A 141 -3.93 -11.09 8.13
CA ARG A 141 -3.88 -11.68 9.48
C ARG A 141 -3.62 -10.69 10.61
N GLY A 142 -3.56 -9.38 10.33
CA GLY A 142 -3.45 -8.33 11.33
C GLY A 142 -2.05 -7.73 11.48
N GLY A 143 -1.13 -7.99 10.54
CA GLY A 143 0.18 -7.34 10.52
C GLY A 143 0.11 -5.89 10.03
N VAL A 144 1.17 -5.12 10.31
CA VAL A 144 1.30 -3.74 9.82
C VAL A 144 2.17 -3.70 8.56
N ILE A 145 1.68 -3.00 7.55
CA ILE A 145 2.43 -2.67 6.36
C ILE A 145 2.84 -1.20 6.44
N GLY A 146 4.12 -0.94 6.54
CA GLY A 146 4.68 0.40 6.52
C GLY A 146 5.52 0.66 5.28
N GLY A 147 5.72 1.92 4.96
CA GLY A 147 6.63 2.28 3.87
C GLY A 147 6.75 3.79 3.70
N SER A 148 7.90 4.21 3.20
CA SER A 148 8.23 5.63 3.03
C SER A 148 8.49 5.95 1.56
N SER A 149 8.00 7.10 1.09
CA SER A 149 8.23 7.58 -0.28
C SER A 149 7.74 6.53 -1.31
N ALA A 150 8.61 5.91 -2.11
CA ALA A 150 8.25 4.81 -3.00
C ALA A 150 7.52 3.68 -2.26
N GLY A 151 7.94 3.36 -1.02
CA GLY A 151 7.28 2.37 -0.17
C GLY A 151 5.89 2.76 0.31
N ALA A 152 5.56 4.05 0.32
CA ALA A 152 4.19 4.53 0.52
C ALA A 152 3.34 4.31 -0.74
N THR A 153 3.88 4.71 -1.90
CA THR A 153 3.17 4.65 -3.18
C THR A 153 2.74 3.23 -3.56
N VAL A 154 3.59 2.22 -3.31
CA VAL A 154 3.27 0.82 -3.64
C VAL A 154 2.10 0.23 -2.84
N GLN A 155 1.64 0.91 -1.77
CA GLN A 155 0.53 0.43 -0.94
C GLN A 155 -0.84 0.68 -1.56
N GLY A 156 -0.98 1.66 -2.46
CA GLY A 156 -2.20 1.90 -3.23
C GLY A 156 -2.48 0.80 -4.26
N SER A 157 -3.67 0.81 -4.84
CA SER A 157 -4.00 -0.06 -5.97
C SER A 157 -3.51 0.51 -7.30
N PHE A 158 -3.49 1.84 -7.45
CA PHE A 158 -2.97 2.52 -8.63
C PHE A 158 -1.60 3.12 -8.36
N LEU A 159 -0.59 2.71 -9.14
CA LEU A 159 0.79 3.13 -8.97
C LEU A 159 1.07 4.42 -9.74
N VAL A 160 1.23 5.53 -9.04
CA VAL A 160 1.71 6.77 -9.65
C VAL A 160 3.24 6.80 -9.70
N ARG A 161 3.81 7.54 -10.67
CA ARG A 161 5.27 7.71 -10.82
C ARG A 161 6.03 6.40 -10.98
N GLY A 162 5.37 5.36 -11.53
CA GLY A 162 5.95 4.03 -11.73
C GLY A 162 6.96 3.94 -12.88
N ALA A 163 7.17 4.99 -13.64
CA ALA A 163 8.04 4.97 -14.83
C ALA A 163 9.52 4.72 -14.49
N PRO A 164 10.20 3.74 -15.11
CA PRO A 164 11.66 3.61 -15.04
C PRO A 164 12.39 4.85 -15.56
N ALA A 165 11.84 5.50 -16.60
CA ALA A 165 12.42 6.68 -17.25
C ALA A 165 12.44 7.93 -16.35
N GLY A 166 11.52 8.06 -15.39
CA GLY A 166 11.49 9.23 -14.52
C GLY A 166 10.28 9.30 -13.59
N ASN A 167 10.46 9.92 -12.43
CA ASN A 167 9.38 10.06 -11.44
C ASN A 167 8.43 11.24 -11.75
N GLN A 168 8.62 11.95 -12.85
CA GLN A 168 7.69 13.00 -13.30
C GLN A 168 6.50 12.41 -14.06
N ILE A 169 6.63 11.19 -14.57
CA ILE A 169 5.57 10.50 -15.29
C ILE A 169 4.60 9.90 -14.28
N MET A 170 3.43 10.51 -14.15
CA MET A 170 2.42 10.08 -13.17
C MET A 170 1.76 8.74 -13.53
N MET A 171 1.43 8.56 -14.80
CA MET A 171 0.79 7.36 -15.34
C MET A 171 1.71 6.74 -16.39
N ALA A 172 2.40 5.66 -16.04
CA ALA A 172 3.33 4.97 -16.91
C ALA A 172 2.72 3.66 -17.39
N GLU A 173 2.48 3.53 -18.68
CA GLU A 173 1.98 2.28 -19.27
C GLU A 173 2.86 1.09 -18.85
N GLY A 174 2.24 -0.01 -18.44
CA GLY A 174 2.90 -1.19 -17.90
C GLY A 174 3.32 -1.08 -16.41
N HIS A 175 3.20 0.10 -15.77
CA HIS A 175 3.57 0.34 -14.37
C HIS A 175 2.49 1.12 -13.62
N LEU A 176 1.23 0.70 -13.76
CA LEU A 176 0.07 1.37 -13.15
C LEU A 176 -0.50 0.61 -11.94
N GLU A 177 -0.01 -0.59 -11.67
CA GLU A 177 -0.52 -1.45 -10.60
C GLU A 177 0.36 -1.39 -9.37
N GLY A 178 -0.26 -1.16 -8.18
CA GLY A 178 0.36 -1.27 -6.87
C GLY A 178 -0.09 -2.55 -6.16
N PHE A 179 0.35 -2.75 -4.90
CA PHE A 179 -0.04 -3.95 -4.15
C PHE A 179 -1.52 -3.96 -3.72
N GLY A 180 -2.20 -2.81 -3.73
CA GLY A 180 -3.62 -2.74 -3.41
C GLY A 180 -3.95 -3.04 -1.93
N PHE A 181 -3.03 -2.81 -0.99
CA PHE A 181 -3.36 -2.87 0.43
C PHE A 181 -4.44 -1.85 0.78
N LEU A 182 -4.40 -0.68 0.14
CA LEU A 182 -5.49 0.29 0.11
C LEU A 182 -6.14 0.24 -1.27
N PRO A 183 -7.30 -0.42 -1.41
CA PRO A 183 -7.98 -0.52 -2.70
C PRO A 183 -8.50 0.85 -3.18
N ASP A 184 -8.78 0.95 -4.46
CA ASP A 184 -9.34 2.15 -5.12
C ASP A 184 -8.62 3.44 -4.75
N SER A 185 -7.28 3.39 -4.64
CA SER A 185 -6.46 4.53 -4.25
C SER A 185 -5.21 4.72 -5.11
N ALA A 186 -4.83 5.98 -5.28
CA ALA A 186 -3.55 6.42 -5.82
C ALA A 186 -2.81 7.24 -4.77
N ILE A 187 -1.59 6.83 -4.40
CA ILE A 187 -0.84 7.45 -3.30
C ILE A 187 0.41 8.14 -3.85
N ASP A 188 0.51 9.45 -3.65
CA ASP A 188 1.70 10.25 -3.95
C ASP A 188 2.42 10.71 -2.66
N GLN A 189 3.68 11.07 -2.79
CA GLN A 189 4.58 11.35 -1.69
C GLN A 189 5.42 12.63 -1.94
N HIS A 190 5.98 13.21 -0.85
CA HIS A 190 6.69 14.50 -0.87
C HIS A 190 5.84 15.63 -1.48
N ALA A 191 4.55 15.60 -1.23
CA ALA A 191 3.55 16.30 -2.04
C ALA A 191 3.69 17.83 -1.97
N ILE A 192 3.83 18.40 -0.77
CA ILE A 192 3.91 19.84 -0.57
C ILE A 192 5.35 20.34 -0.78
N VAL A 193 6.32 19.68 -0.14
CA VAL A 193 7.73 20.09 -0.20
C VAL A 193 8.28 20.09 -1.63
N ARG A 194 7.78 19.19 -2.49
CA ARG A 194 8.17 19.13 -3.91
C ARG A 194 7.16 19.77 -4.85
N LYS A 195 6.14 20.49 -4.33
CA LYS A 195 5.10 21.18 -5.12
C LYS A 195 4.39 20.26 -6.11
N ARG A 196 3.97 19.08 -5.65
CA ARG A 196 3.40 18.01 -6.48
C ARG A 196 1.87 17.86 -6.39
N LEU A 197 1.19 18.74 -5.66
CA LEU A 197 -0.26 18.60 -5.44
C LEU A 197 -1.03 18.55 -6.75
N ASP A 198 -0.69 19.40 -7.72
CA ASP A 198 -1.40 19.44 -8.98
C ASP A 198 -1.16 18.20 -9.88
N ASP A 199 -0.07 17.46 -9.64
CA ASP A 199 0.28 16.27 -10.41
C ASP A 199 -0.76 15.13 -10.26
N MET A 200 -1.49 15.08 -9.12
CA MET A 200 -2.51 14.07 -8.88
C MET A 200 -3.83 14.37 -9.62
N ILE A 201 -4.09 15.62 -9.97
CA ILE A 201 -5.36 16.03 -10.60
C ILE A 201 -5.64 15.23 -11.88
N PRO A 202 -4.74 15.17 -12.89
CA PRO A 202 -4.99 14.40 -14.10
C PRO A 202 -5.15 12.88 -13.87
N VAL A 203 -4.54 12.33 -12.81
CA VAL A 203 -4.73 10.92 -12.44
C VAL A 203 -6.19 10.68 -12.04
N ILE A 204 -6.72 11.54 -11.16
CA ILE A 204 -8.10 11.41 -10.67
C ILE A 204 -9.13 11.82 -11.72
N GLU A 205 -8.80 12.74 -12.63
CA GLU A 205 -9.66 13.05 -13.79
C GLU A 205 -9.80 11.85 -14.73
N THR A 206 -8.70 11.12 -14.96
CA THR A 206 -8.70 9.92 -15.80
C THR A 206 -9.34 8.72 -15.10
N HIS A 207 -9.17 8.61 -13.78
CA HIS A 207 -9.64 7.49 -12.95
C HIS A 207 -10.52 7.99 -11.79
N PRO A 208 -11.74 8.51 -12.04
CA PRO A 208 -12.56 9.21 -11.05
C PRO A 208 -13.10 8.33 -9.92
N HIS A 209 -12.97 7.01 -10.02
CA HIS A 209 -13.30 6.07 -8.95
C HIS A 209 -12.22 6.02 -7.85
N LEU A 210 -10.98 6.37 -8.19
CA LEU A 210 -9.87 6.36 -7.24
C LEU A 210 -10.00 7.48 -6.21
N LEU A 211 -9.52 7.23 -5.00
CA LEU A 211 -9.20 8.24 -4.01
C LEU A 211 -7.73 8.62 -4.16
N GLY A 212 -7.45 9.85 -4.56
CA GLY A 212 -6.10 10.38 -4.58
C GLY A 212 -5.66 10.80 -3.18
N ILE A 213 -4.48 10.37 -2.75
CA ILE A 213 -3.91 10.65 -1.43
C ILE A 213 -2.49 11.15 -1.63
N ALA A 214 -2.23 12.44 -1.34
CA ALA A 214 -0.90 13.01 -1.47
C ALA A 214 -0.35 13.42 -0.10
N ILE A 215 0.71 12.73 0.33
CA ILE A 215 1.27 12.82 1.68
C ILE A 215 2.58 13.62 1.63
N ASP A 216 2.73 14.59 2.53
CA ASP A 216 3.95 15.37 2.61
C ASP A 216 5.03 14.71 3.47
N GLU A 217 6.24 15.26 3.43
CA GLU A 217 7.37 14.78 4.23
C GLU A 217 7.09 14.87 5.74
N ALA A 218 7.74 13.99 6.50
CA ALA A 218 7.58 13.87 7.95
C ALA A 218 6.14 13.64 8.44
N THR A 219 5.27 13.12 7.55
CA THR A 219 3.84 12.88 7.78
C THR A 219 3.48 11.49 7.29
N ALA A 220 2.57 10.84 7.98
CA ALA A 220 2.04 9.55 7.59
C ALA A 220 0.51 9.52 7.69
N LEU A 221 -0.09 8.66 6.88
CA LEU A 221 -1.48 8.25 7.02
C LEU A 221 -1.50 6.85 7.62
N GLU A 222 -2.01 6.71 8.85
CA GLU A 222 -2.35 5.43 9.44
C GLU A 222 -3.72 4.99 8.93
N VAL A 223 -3.83 3.76 8.44
CA VAL A 223 -5.13 3.17 8.06
C VAL A 223 -5.39 1.93 8.90
N SER A 224 -6.56 1.87 9.52
CA SER A 224 -7.01 0.76 10.34
C SER A 224 -8.53 0.66 10.32
N GLY A 225 -9.09 -0.51 10.09
CA GLY A 225 -10.54 -0.74 10.15
C GLY A 225 -11.37 0.19 9.25
N GLY A 226 -10.86 0.57 8.08
CA GLY A 226 -11.53 1.49 7.16
C GLY A 226 -11.46 2.97 7.54
N CYS A 227 -10.73 3.32 8.60
CA CYS A 227 -10.48 4.69 9.04
C CYS A 227 -9.02 5.08 8.78
N ALA A 228 -8.80 6.25 8.19
CA ALA A 228 -7.50 6.88 8.03
C ALA A 228 -7.29 7.98 9.07
N ARG A 229 -6.08 8.11 9.63
CA ARG A 229 -5.70 9.15 10.59
C ARG A 229 -4.33 9.74 10.22
N VAL A 230 -4.21 11.06 10.28
CA VAL A 230 -2.93 11.75 9.99
C VAL A 230 -2.04 11.77 11.22
N LEU A 231 -0.80 11.29 11.05
CA LEU A 231 0.29 11.32 12.03
C LEU A 231 1.43 12.18 11.52
N GLY A 232 2.27 12.68 12.42
CA GLY A 232 3.49 13.41 12.06
C GLY A 232 3.36 14.92 12.11
N LYS A 233 3.96 15.64 11.16
CA LYS A 233 4.18 17.11 11.30
C LYS A 233 3.29 17.98 10.44
N THR A 234 2.87 17.50 9.27
CA THR A 234 2.17 18.32 8.27
C THR A 234 0.78 17.74 7.98
N LYS A 235 0.38 17.67 6.75
CA LYS A 235 -0.97 17.31 6.32
C LYS A 235 -0.98 16.39 5.11
N VAL A 236 -2.14 15.83 4.83
CA VAL A 236 -2.41 14.95 3.70
C VAL A 236 -3.47 15.61 2.82
N ALA A 237 -3.21 15.71 1.52
CA ALA A 237 -4.21 16.16 0.56
C ALA A 237 -5.02 14.98 0.04
N ILE A 238 -6.35 15.14 0.01
CA ILE A 238 -7.31 14.15 -0.49
C ILE A 238 -7.95 14.68 -1.77
N PHE A 239 -7.90 13.87 -2.81
CA PHE A 239 -8.48 14.12 -4.12
C PHE A 239 -9.64 13.15 -4.33
N ASP A 240 -10.85 13.68 -4.43
CA ASP A 240 -12.08 12.89 -4.61
C ASP A 240 -12.95 13.51 -5.69
N ALA A 241 -12.94 12.91 -6.88
CA ALA A 241 -13.71 13.43 -8.02
C ALA A 241 -15.21 13.54 -7.75
N GLN A 242 -15.75 12.71 -6.84
CA GLN A 242 -17.18 12.78 -6.45
C GLN A 242 -17.55 14.10 -5.75
N ARG A 243 -16.56 14.82 -5.21
CA ARG A 243 -16.74 16.09 -4.49
C ARG A 243 -16.37 17.31 -5.32
N TRP A 244 -15.85 17.11 -6.52
CA TRP A 244 -15.37 18.22 -7.34
C TRP A 244 -16.50 19.07 -7.89
N LYS A 245 -16.37 20.39 -7.75
CA LYS A 245 -17.26 21.37 -8.33
C LYS A 245 -16.49 22.36 -9.16
N LYS A 246 -17.17 22.95 -10.18
CA LYS A 246 -16.55 23.95 -11.05
C LYS A 246 -16.14 25.17 -10.22
N GLY A 247 -14.85 25.57 -10.32
CA GLY A 247 -14.30 26.73 -9.64
C GLY A 247 -13.86 26.48 -8.18
N GLU A 248 -14.03 25.27 -7.66
CA GLU A 248 -13.51 24.88 -6.33
C GLU A 248 -12.17 24.14 -6.45
N PRO A 249 -11.36 24.12 -5.36
CA PRO A 249 -10.13 23.34 -5.30
C PRO A 249 -10.40 21.85 -5.57
N ARG A 250 -9.46 21.18 -6.26
CA ARG A 250 -9.56 19.76 -6.61
C ARG A 250 -9.14 18.82 -5.47
N TYR A 251 -8.74 19.36 -4.33
CA TYR A 251 -8.38 18.61 -3.13
C TYR A 251 -8.70 19.42 -1.88
N PHE A 252 -8.74 18.72 -0.76
CA PHE A 252 -8.79 19.31 0.57
C PHE A 252 -7.75 18.65 1.45
N PHE A 253 -7.37 19.32 2.53
CA PHE A 253 -6.39 18.80 3.46
C PHE A 253 -7.02 18.10 4.67
N LEU A 254 -6.42 17.00 5.06
CA LEU A 254 -6.54 16.42 6.39
C LEU A 254 -5.36 16.92 7.21
N GLU A 255 -5.63 17.58 8.31
CA GLU A 255 -4.63 18.08 9.25
C GLU A 255 -4.24 16.98 10.26
N LYS A 256 -3.09 17.16 10.95
CA LYS A 256 -2.63 16.25 11.99
C LYS A 256 -3.75 15.87 12.96
N GLY A 257 -3.90 14.58 13.24
CA GLY A 257 -4.89 14.01 14.15
C GLY A 257 -6.28 13.83 13.56
N GLN A 258 -6.60 14.49 12.43
CA GLN A 258 -7.89 14.32 11.80
C GLN A 258 -8.07 12.89 11.28
N ARG A 259 -9.33 12.44 11.33
CA ARG A 259 -9.74 11.10 10.93
C ARG A 259 -10.66 11.16 9.72
N TYR A 260 -10.55 10.16 8.85
CA TYR A 260 -11.31 10.09 7.60
C TYR A 260 -11.83 8.68 7.37
N ALA A 261 -13.13 8.54 7.18
CA ALA A 261 -13.76 7.27 6.83
C ALA A 261 -13.56 7.00 5.33
N LEU A 262 -12.83 5.95 5.00
CA LEU A 262 -12.48 5.63 3.60
C LEU A 262 -13.70 5.20 2.78
N ALA A 263 -14.59 4.38 3.36
CA ALA A 263 -15.77 3.87 2.66
C ALA A 263 -16.80 4.96 2.33
N THR A 264 -17.05 5.90 3.25
CA THR A 264 -18.01 7.00 3.06
C THR A 264 -17.38 8.26 2.52
N ARG A 265 -16.04 8.30 2.45
CA ARG A 265 -15.24 9.46 2.03
C ARG A 265 -15.58 10.73 2.81
N GLN A 266 -15.65 10.63 4.16
CA GLN A 266 -16.04 11.72 5.04
C GLN A 266 -15.07 11.91 6.21
N LEU A 267 -14.91 13.16 6.64
CA LEU A 267 -14.27 13.49 7.91
C LEU A 267 -15.07 12.87 9.06
N LEU A 268 -14.35 12.29 10.01
CA LEU A 268 -14.91 11.80 11.27
C LEU A 268 -14.68 12.85 12.37
N PRO A 269 -15.58 12.96 13.33
CA PRO A 269 -15.41 13.85 14.49
C PRO A 269 -14.22 13.49 15.36
#